data_f3cb4e113a63439bc08540e4baf240fa
#
_entry.id   f3cb4e113a63439bc08540e4baf240fa
#
_cell.length_a   1.000
_cell.length_b   1.000
_cell.length_c   1.000
_cell.angle_alpha   90.00
_cell.angle_beta   90.00
_cell.angle_gamma   90.00
#
_symmetry.space_group_name_H-M   'P 1'
#
loop_
_entity.id
_entity.type
_entity.pdbx_description
1 polymer ?
#
loop_
_entity_poly.entity_id
_entity_poly.type
_entity_poly.pdbx_seq_one_letter_code
_entity_poly.pdbx_strand_id
1 'polypeptide(L)'
;LLVYSDDYYWGNNEGSWWGNWGVNWSDENHVEKAHKPYATDNAIFDVNFMEYKVNAEISTPEETVKDIIFQNHYTETDGVRTSKGHTIASTNNANPTLTVTGNIIKYRGESNGDSTISSEKADNRLTLIVSGTEGDSSTGNIIVGTADDPTSGISGNLVLGANTSGGALAKIEVAGDIVLNKTSSIYVNVGTGSGSSDNPDMVVKGIVNMAGSDGQNPNFYVNNQVDGVVKDTYLKIGGLTGNGSFVTNYGSCGNTTVELTNAAGVSCKYEGFIKTNSENSSIKVIMNGEGTQSFLPTWAPDLHFSFNGLEVRKGTMEIFSVASVGDIELTGGNLKIMGAYAQYSTDSSFSQKPPQLHGDNLIWTSGKISVSVGMDQDGNAQAAMLYLTGALMKGEGFTKAEFEFSGDVLFYLDEWIQIMSFEGGAEDFDVSDFVANTFNDEWGAKFKIDNNALYVTYTAIPEPAAAAAVLGIFAVAVMLVRKNLLKKTNQLF
;
A
#
# COMPACT_ATOMS: atom_id res chain seq x y z
N LEU A 1 31.08 19.52 21.26
CA LEU A 1 31.26 18.17 21.86
C LEU A 1 31.05 17.17 20.76
N LEU A 2 32.13 16.49 20.34
CA LEU A 2 31.98 15.30 19.49
C LEU A 2 31.39 14.18 20.38
N VAL A 3 30.15 13.85 20.14
CA VAL A 3 29.53 12.66 20.75
C VAL A 3 29.99 11.48 19.90
N TYR A 4 30.88 10.65 20.43
CA TYR A 4 31.24 9.40 19.79
C TYR A 4 30.13 8.38 20.09
N SER A 5 29.63 7.72 19.06
CA SER A 5 28.79 6.53 19.19
C SER A 5 29.71 5.37 19.54
N ASP A 6 29.44 4.71 20.67
CA ASP A 6 30.15 3.50 21.04
C ASP A 6 29.38 2.26 20.53
N ASP A 7 30.13 1.22 20.18
CA ASP A 7 29.57 -0.09 19.84
C ASP A 7 29.51 -0.96 21.10
N TYR A 8 28.33 -1.50 21.37
CA TYR A 8 28.04 -2.42 22.45
C TYR A 8 27.60 -3.75 21.88
N TYR A 9 28.41 -4.77 22.10
CA TYR A 9 28.15 -6.12 21.65
C TYR A 9 27.43 -6.90 22.74
N TRP A 10 26.30 -7.51 22.36
CA TRP A 10 25.57 -8.36 23.27
C TRP A 10 26.33 -9.67 23.46
N GLY A 11 26.76 -9.96 24.68
CA GLY A 11 27.47 -11.18 24.99
C GLY A 11 27.26 -11.57 26.46
N ASN A 12 27.09 -12.85 26.73
CA ASN A 12 27.06 -13.39 28.07
C ASN A 12 27.97 -14.65 28.11
N ASN A 13 28.98 -14.60 28.93
CA ASN A 13 29.91 -15.70 29.16
C ASN A 13 29.35 -16.76 30.13
N GLU A 14 28.17 -16.55 30.71
CA GLU A 14 27.59 -17.43 31.72
C GLU A 14 26.36 -18.14 31.14
N GLY A 15 26.45 -19.21 30.44
CA GLY A 15 25.48 -20.23 30.04
C GLY A 15 23.96 -20.04 30.25
N SER A 16 23.48 -18.80 30.41
CA SER A 16 22.08 -18.43 30.59
C SER A 16 21.44 -18.07 29.23
N TRP A 17 20.26 -18.60 28.98
CA TRP A 17 19.48 -18.31 27.75
C TRP A 17 18.92 -16.88 27.71
N TRP A 18 18.87 -16.22 28.87
CA TRP A 18 18.33 -14.87 29.05
C TRP A 18 19.30 -13.99 29.79
N GLY A 19 19.59 -12.83 29.28
CA GLY A 19 20.35 -11.78 29.91
C GLY A 19 19.56 -10.50 30.03
N ASN A 20 19.70 -9.80 31.15
CA ASN A 20 19.06 -8.51 31.36
C ASN A 20 19.68 -7.46 30.44
N TRP A 21 18.88 -6.68 29.72
CA TRP A 21 19.32 -5.56 28.88
C TRP A 21 20.21 -4.56 29.59
N GLY A 22 20.00 -4.39 30.89
CA GLY A 22 20.79 -3.47 31.72
C GLY A 22 22.24 -3.86 31.94
N VAL A 23 22.62 -5.12 31.64
CA VAL A 23 23.96 -5.69 31.82
C VAL A 23 24.26 -6.64 30.67
N ASN A 24 25.42 -7.30 30.65
CA ASN A 24 25.83 -8.26 29.61
C ASN A 24 26.27 -7.63 28.28
N TRP A 25 26.81 -6.46 28.32
CA TRP A 25 27.38 -5.79 27.15
C TRP A 25 28.91 -5.80 27.21
N SER A 26 29.55 -5.96 26.05
CA SER A 26 31.01 -5.94 25.90
C SER A 26 31.42 -4.98 24.76
N ASP A 27 32.71 -4.66 24.71
CA ASP A 27 33.29 -4.06 23.53
C ASP A 27 33.66 -5.12 22.47
N GLU A 28 34.24 -4.69 21.36
CA GLU A 28 34.70 -5.55 20.26
C GLU A 28 35.78 -6.57 20.66
N ASN A 29 36.44 -6.36 21.81
CA ASN A 29 37.48 -7.27 22.36
C ASN A 29 36.95 -8.19 23.46
N HIS A 30 35.61 -8.32 23.61
CA HIS A 30 34.92 -9.09 24.64
C HIS A 30 35.17 -8.57 26.10
N VAL A 31 35.56 -7.31 26.24
CA VAL A 31 35.69 -6.68 27.56
C VAL A 31 34.31 -6.15 27.99
N GLU A 32 33.86 -6.60 29.17
CA GLU A 32 32.58 -6.19 29.74
C GLU A 32 32.46 -4.67 29.89
N LYS A 33 31.37 -4.09 29.41
CA LYS A 33 31.05 -2.68 29.58
C LYS A 33 30.37 -2.44 30.91
N ALA A 34 30.69 -1.32 31.55
CA ALA A 34 30.15 -0.95 32.86
C ALA A 34 28.66 -0.58 32.84
N HIS A 35 28.10 -0.36 31.66
CA HIS A 35 26.70 0.04 31.48
C HIS A 35 26.11 -0.47 30.15
N LYS A 36 24.79 -0.44 30.04
CA LYS A 36 24.08 -0.70 28.77
C LYS A 36 24.30 0.41 27.75
N PRO A 37 24.01 0.16 26.45
CA PRO A 37 24.01 1.22 25.45
C PRO A 37 22.99 2.32 25.79
N TYR A 38 23.36 3.54 25.49
CA TYR A 38 22.50 4.71 25.61
C TYR A 38 21.94 5.13 24.23
N ALA A 39 21.14 6.21 24.21
CA ALA A 39 20.54 6.75 23.00
C ALA A 39 21.55 7.17 21.90
N THR A 40 22.83 7.27 22.25
CA THR A 40 23.94 7.59 21.33
C THR A 40 24.72 6.38 20.87
N ASP A 41 24.45 5.21 21.42
CA ASP A 41 25.29 4.01 21.24
C ASP A 41 24.56 2.95 20.43
N ASN A 42 25.33 2.12 19.72
CA ASN A 42 24.80 1.00 18.94
C ASN A 42 24.71 -0.25 19.79
N ALA A 43 23.61 -0.99 19.66
CA ALA A 43 23.43 -2.32 20.23
C ALA A 43 23.62 -3.38 19.14
N ILE A 44 24.71 -4.14 19.22
CA ILE A 44 25.13 -5.11 18.21
C ILE A 44 24.91 -6.52 18.71
N PHE A 45 24.14 -7.29 17.95
CA PHE A 45 23.87 -8.71 18.19
C PHE A 45 24.62 -9.54 17.16
N ASP A 46 25.76 -10.11 17.58
CA ASP A 46 26.62 -10.93 16.73
C ASP A 46 26.84 -12.30 17.36
N VAL A 47 26.62 -13.36 16.60
CA VAL A 47 26.82 -14.72 17.05
C VAL A 47 28.27 -15.04 17.44
N ASN A 48 29.26 -14.33 16.89
CA ASN A 48 30.68 -14.50 17.25
C ASN A 48 30.97 -14.08 18.69
N PHE A 49 30.11 -13.26 19.29
CA PHE A 49 30.21 -12.85 20.70
C PHE A 49 29.35 -13.69 21.63
N MET A 50 28.65 -14.69 21.10
CA MET A 50 27.71 -15.52 21.85
C MET A 50 28.09 -17.00 21.75
N GLU A 51 28.53 -17.58 22.84
CA GLU A 51 28.72 -19.03 22.93
C GLU A 51 27.39 -19.79 22.90
N TYR A 52 26.29 -19.12 23.31
CA TYR A 52 24.91 -19.65 23.36
C TYR A 52 23.90 -18.65 22.78
N LYS A 53 22.72 -19.17 22.39
CA LYS A 53 21.58 -18.31 22.00
C LYS A 53 21.16 -17.48 23.21
N VAL A 54 21.50 -16.19 23.20
CA VAL A 54 21.19 -15.29 24.30
C VAL A 54 20.06 -14.36 23.88
N ASN A 55 19.00 -14.37 24.66
CA ASN A 55 17.90 -13.46 24.52
C ASN A 55 18.14 -12.23 25.43
N ALA A 56 17.98 -11.04 24.89
CA ALA A 56 18.05 -9.79 25.64
C ALA A 56 16.70 -9.45 26.24
N GLU A 57 16.65 -9.35 27.57
CA GLU A 57 15.42 -9.06 28.29
C GLU A 57 15.27 -7.57 28.61
N ILE A 58 14.18 -6.97 28.10
CA ILE A 58 13.76 -5.62 28.47
C ILE A 58 12.85 -5.72 29.71
N SER A 59 13.37 -5.30 30.83
CA SER A 59 12.69 -5.35 32.12
C SER A 59 12.31 -3.97 32.69
N THR A 60 12.76 -2.91 32.05
CA THR A 60 12.46 -1.51 32.42
C THR A 60 11.31 -0.97 31.59
N PRO A 61 10.56 0.05 32.08
CA PRO A 61 9.47 0.64 31.30
C PRO A 61 9.91 1.29 30.00
N GLU A 62 11.13 1.82 29.92
CA GLU A 62 11.65 2.51 28.76
C GLU A 62 13.11 2.14 28.52
N GLU A 63 13.43 1.80 27.30
CA GLU A 63 14.80 1.62 26.83
C GLU A 63 15.01 2.45 25.56
N THR A 64 16.18 3.07 25.44
CA THR A 64 16.55 3.87 24.29
C THR A 64 17.96 3.52 23.85
N VAL A 65 18.12 3.31 22.54
CA VAL A 65 19.39 3.00 21.89
C VAL A 65 19.45 3.72 20.56
N LYS A 66 20.66 3.96 20.04
CA LYS A 66 20.79 4.59 18.72
C LYS A 66 20.42 3.61 17.62
N ASP A 67 21.23 2.58 17.37
CA ASP A 67 20.98 1.58 16.36
C ASP A 67 20.86 0.19 16.98
N ILE A 68 20.03 -0.67 16.41
CA ILE A 68 20.03 -2.11 16.68
C ILE A 68 20.54 -2.81 15.42
N ILE A 69 21.64 -3.53 15.58
CA ILE A 69 22.33 -4.20 14.48
C ILE A 69 22.35 -5.70 14.73
N PHE A 70 21.68 -6.46 13.88
CA PHE A 70 21.75 -7.91 13.87
C PHE A 70 22.73 -8.35 12.78
N GLN A 71 23.88 -8.83 13.21
CA GLN A 71 24.85 -9.45 12.32
C GLN A 71 24.52 -10.92 12.14
N ASN A 72 24.67 -11.42 10.93
CA ASN A 72 24.21 -12.76 10.55
C ASN A 72 25.41 -13.68 10.29
N HIS A 73 26.27 -13.82 11.29
CA HIS A 73 27.37 -14.75 11.27
C HIS A 73 26.91 -16.16 11.72
N TYR A 74 27.70 -17.19 11.43
CA TYR A 74 27.50 -18.55 11.95
C TYR A 74 28.69 -18.95 12.80
N THR A 75 28.45 -19.83 13.77
CA THR A 75 29.55 -20.56 14.46
C THR A 75 29.73 -21.90 13.77
N GLU A 76 30.98 -22.27 13.50
CA GLU A 76 31.35 -23.60 13.03
C GLU A 76 32.04 -24.35 14.15
N THR A 77 31.45 -25.45 14.61
CA THR A 77 32.01 -26.36 15.59
C THR A 77 32.04 -27.74 14.98
N ASP A 78 33.22 -28.35 14.88
CA ASP A 78 33.42 -29.69 14.31
C ASP A 78 32.86 -29.86 12.87
N GLY A 79 32.97 -28.84 12.04
CA GLY A 79 32.45 -28.84 10.67
C GLY A 79 30.93 -28.69 10.58
N VAL A 80 30.24 -28.48 11.69
CA VAL A 80 28.79 -28.20 11.71
C VAL A 80 28.55 -26.70 11.86
N ARG A 81 27.93 -26.11 10.84
CA ARG A 81 27.51 -24.71 10.86
C ARG A 81 26.22 -24.59 11.64
N THR A 82 26.23 -23.78 12.69
CA THR A 82 25.02 -23.49 13.48
C THR A 82 24.66 -22.04 13.32
N SER A 83 23.49 -21.78 12.71
CA SER A 83 22.90 -20.44 12.69
C SER A 83 22.13 -20.22 13.99
N LYS A 84 22.37 -19.09 14.65
CA LYS A 84 21.65 -18.72 15.86
C LYS A 84 20.89 -17.42 15.59
N GLY A 85 19.62 -17.42 15.91
CA GLY A 85 18.82 -16.21 15.92
C GLY A 85 19.02 -15.44 17.24
N HIS A 86 18.79 -14.16 17.20
CA HIS A 86 18.83 -13.28 18.36
C HIS A 86 17.42 -12.86 18.73
N THR A 87 17.12 -12.74 20.02
CA THR A 87 15.81 -12.27 20.49
C THR A 87 15.98 -11.13 21.48
N ILE A 88 15.27 -10.04 21.24
CA ILE A 88 15.02 -8.98 22.21
C ILE A 88 13.57 -9.14 22.65
N ALA A 89 13.31 -9.29 23.93
CA ALA A 89 11.95 -9.50 24.38
C ALA A 89 11.64 -8.78 25.72
N SER A 90 10.38 -8.38 25.88
CA SER A 90 9.87 -7.93 27.17
C SER A 90 9.40 -9.13 28.00
N THR A 91 9.84 -9.22 29.26
CA THR A 91 9.54 -10.36 30.12
C THR A 91 8.74 -10.00 31.36
N ASN A 92 8.76 -8.76 31.77
CA ASN A 92 8.10 -8.25 33.00
C ASN A 92 6.83 -7.44 32.73
N ASN A 93 6.01 -7.21 33.75
CA ASN A 93 4.69 -6.59 33.68
C ASN A 93 4.72 -5.06 33.52
N ALA A 94 5.60 -4.50 32.66
CA ALA A 94 5.83 -3.07 32.56
C ALA A 94 5.31 -2.42 31.27
N ASN A 95 4.80 -3.21 30.30
CA ASN A 95 4.46 -2.73 28.94
C ASN A 95 5.54 -1.80 28.39
N PRO A 96 6.78 -2.30 28.22
CA PRO A 96 7.91 -1.44 27.95
C PRO A 96 7.87 -0.83 26.56
N THR A 97 8.57 0.30 26.43
CA THR A 97 8.85 0.92 25.13
C THR A 97 10.33 0.78 24.82
N LEU A 98 10.63 0.23 23.64
CA LEU A 98 11.97 0.23 23.06
C LEU A 98 12.02 1.31 21.98
N THR A 99 12.82 2.34 22.23
CA THR A 99 13.05 3.43 21.28
C THR A 99 14.40 3.28 20.61
N VAL A 100 14.41 3.23 19.28
CA VAL A 100 15.60 3.25 18.44
C VAL A 100 15.67 4.60 17.74
N THR A 101 16.67 5.42 18.10
CA THR A 101 16.81 6.78 17.56
C THR A 101 17.51 6.85 16.21
N GLY A 102 18.15 5.76 15.81
CA GLY A 102 18.75 5.53 14.49
C GLY A 102 17.97 4.49 13.70
N ASN A 103 18.59 3.37 13.37
CA ASN A 103 18.02 2.33 12.51
C ASN A 103 17.99 0.96 13.19
N ILE A 104 17.09 0.10 12.70
CA ILE A 104 17.20 -1.35 12.92
C ILE A 104 17.75 -1.96 11.64
N ILE A 105 18.90 -2.59 11.72
CA ILE A 105 19.61 -3.16 10.58
C ILE A 105 19.80 -4.66 10.81
N LYS A 106 19.32 -5.48 9.85
CA LYS A 106 19.65 -6.89 9.80
C LYS A 106 20.47 -7.17 8.56
N TYR A 107 21.72 -7.58 8.78
CA TYR A 107 22.61 -7.95 7.70
C TYR A 107 22.23 -9.31 7.10
N ARG A 108 22.50 -9.46 5.81
CA ARG A 108 22.61 -10.75 5.16
C ARG A 108 23.92 -11.41 5.58
N GLY A 109 23.88 -12.67 5.82
CA GLY A 109 25.07 -13.43 6.15
C GLY A 109 24.94 -14.88 5.71
N GLU A 110 25.78 -15.72 6.25
CA GLU A 110 25.89 -17.13 5.90
C GLU A 110 24.87 -18.01 6.64
N SER A 111 24.00 -17.41 7.48
CA SER A 111 23.06 -18.15 8.31
C SER A 111 21.60 -17.73 8.10
N ASN A 112 20.67 -18.68 8.28
CA ASN A 112 19.22 -18.47 8.20
C ASN A 112 18.61 -18.05 9.54
N GLY A 113 19.42 -17.63 10.52
CA GLY A 113 18.92 -17.32 11.86
C GLY A 113 17.97 -16.13 11.83
N ASP A 114 16.75 -16.31 12.34
CA ASP A 114 15.80 -15.22 12.53
C ASP A 114 16.25 -14.33 13.67
N SER A 115 16.13 -13.01 13.48
CA SER A 115 16.30 -12.03 14.55
C SER A 115 14.93 -11.54 14.97
N THR A 116 14.65 -11.55 16.27
CA THR A 116 13.31 -11.34 16.81
C THR A 116 13.30 -10.17 17.78
N ILE A 117 12.33 -9.29 17.66
CA ILE A 117 11.92 -8.31 18.68
C ILE A 117 10.48 -8.64 19.03
N SER A 118 10.21 -9.04 20.27
CA SER A 118 8.90 -9.57 20.66
C SER A 118 8.53 -9.25 22.10
N SER A 119 7.30 -9.56 22.43
CA SER A 119 6.84 -9.70 23.81
C SER A 119 6.91 -11.18 24.22
N GLU A 120 6.91 -11.48 25.52
CA GLU A 120 6.80 -12.86 26.00
C GLU A 120 5.45 -13.17 26.62
N LYS A 121 4.74 -12.15 27.06
CA LYS A 121 3.47 -12.31 27.78
C LYS A 121 2.40 -11.37 27.21
N ALA A 122 1.17 -11.85 27.20
CA ALA A 122 0.01 -11.12 26.73
C ALA A 122 -0.23 -9.80 27.47
N ASP A 123 0.07 -9.80 28.78
CA ASP A 123 -0.15 -8.64 29.67
C ASP A 123 1.03 -7.65 29.68
N ASN A 124 2.09 -7.94 28.92
CA ASN A 124 3.33 -7.15 28.93
C ASN A 124 3.87 -6.95 27.52
N ARG A 125 3.15 -6.22 26.70
CA ARG A 125 3.50 -6.06 25.32
C ARG A 125 4.45 -4.90 25.09
N LEU A 126 5.51 -5.19 24.38
CA LEU A 126 6.51 -4.23 23.95
C LEU A 126 5.94 -3.30 22.86
N THR A 127 6.12 -2.01 23.06
CA THR A 127 5.97 -1.00 21.99
C THR A 127 7.33 -0.74 21.37
N LEU A 128 7.42 -0.85 20.05
CA LEU A 128 8.63 -0.56 19.29
C LEU A 128 8.50 0.77 18.56
N ILE A 129 9.42 1.70 18.83
CA ILE A 129 9.50 3.01 18.18
C ILE A 129 10.86 3.14 17.50
N VAL A 130 10.88 3.28 16.18
CA VAL A 130 12.07 3.64 15.41
C VAL A 130 11.90 5.10 15.00
N SER A 131 12.43 6.01 15.85
CA SER A 131 12.08 7.44 15.77
C SER A 131 12.92 8.22 14.76
N GLY A 132 14.13 7.76 14.50
CA GLY A 132 15.09 8.54 13.69
C GLY A 132 15.51 9.86 14.34
N THR A 133 16.32 10.61 13.62
CA THR A 133 16.73 11.97 13.96
C THR A 133 15.94 12.94 13.06
N GLU A 134 15.31 13.93 13.65
CA GLU A 134 14.53 14.92 12.90
C GLU A 134 15.37 15.59 11.81
N GLY A 135 14.87 15.56 10.59
CA GLY A 135 15.55 16.14 9.41
C GLY A 135 16.62 15.24 8.78
N ASP A 136 16.89 14.07 9.33
CA ASP A 136 17.85 13.10 8.79
C ASP A 136 17.12 11.84 8.27
N SER A 137 16.86 11.79 6.97
CA SER A 137 16.21 10.66 6.31
C SER A 137 17.04 9.37 6.28
N SER A 138 18.34 9.43 6.65
CA SER A 138 19.17 8.24 6.77
C SER A 138 18.93 7.46 8.07
N THR A 139 18.12 7.99 8.99
CA THR A 139 17.78 7.41 10.28
C THR A 139 16.28 7.15 10.38
N GLY A 140 15.87 6.36 11.35
CA GLY A 140 14.46 6.00 11.56
C GLY A 140 13.98 4.84 10.70
N ASN A 141 14.89 4.10 10.06
CA ASN A 141 14.57 3.05 9.10
C ASN A 141 14.70 1.64 9.70
N ILE A 142 13.98 0.70 9.12
CA ILE A 142 14.20 -0.74 9.30
C ILE A 142 14.76 -1.28 7.98
N ILE A 143 15.97 -1.84 8.01
CA ILE A 143 16.67 -2.31 6.82
C ILE A 143 17.00 -3.79 6.99
N VAL A 144 16.45 -4.64 6.14
CA VAL A 144 16.64 -6.10 6.19
C VAL A 144 17.28 -6.58 4.90
N GLY A 145 18.31 -7.40 5.05
CA GLY A 145 19.02 -7.97 3.91
C GLY A 145 20.11 -7.07 3.33
N THR A 146 20.61 -6.12 4.10
CA THR A 146 21.83 -5.36 3.75
C THR A 146 23.02 -6.32 3.74
N ALA A 147 23.84 -6.25 2.70
CA ALA A 147 25.01 -7.10 2.56
C ALA A 147 26.25 -6.40 3.09
N ASP A 148 26.99 -7.05 3.99
CA ASP A 148 28.41 -6.76 4.20
C ASP A 148 29.23 -7.30 3.02
N ASP A 149 28.79 -8.43 2.45
CA ASP A 149 29.32 -9.04 1.25
C ASP A 149 28.20 -9.25 0.21
N PRO A 150 28.28 -8.60 -0.97
CA PRO A 150 27.27 -8.76 -2.02
C PRO A 150 27.18 -10.17 -2.61
N THR A 151 28.12 -11.07 -2.30
CA THR A 151 28.15 -12.44 -2.81
C THR A 151 27.50 -13.47 -1.89
N SER A 152 27.23 -13.15 -0.62
CA SER A 152 26.61 -14.10 0.31
C SER A 152 25.09 -14.20 0.12
N GLY A 153 24.56 -15.42 0.02
CA GLY A 153 23.28 -15.75 -0.59
C GLY A 153 22.05 -15.79 0.31
N ILE A 154 22.17 -15.83 1.64
CA ILE A 154 21.04 -16.15 2.52
C ILE A 154 20.76 -15.01 3.49
N SER A 155 19.50 -14.56 3.54
CA SER A 155 19.05 -13.62 4.56
C SER A 155 18.08 -14.34 5.51
N GLY A 156 18.39 -14.36 6.79
CA GLY A 156 17.42 -14.72 7.80
C GLY A 156 16.33 -13.63 7.92
N ASN A 157 15.25 -13.96 8.59
CA ASN A 157 14.11 -13.06 8.74
C ASN A 157 14.31 -12.09 9.91
N LEU A 158 13.73 -10.89 9.79
CA LEU A 158 13.45 -10.05 10.94
C LEU A 158 12.01 -10.31 11.40
N VAL A 159 11.85 -10.67 12.67
CA VAL A 159 10.54 -10.95 13.26
C VAL A 159 10.20 -9.85 14.27
N LEU A 160 9.17 -9.07 13.99
CA LEU A 160 8.62 -8.05 14.86
C LEU A 160 7.32 -8.58 15.47
N GLY A 161 7.41 -9.09 16.68
CA GLY A 161 6.34 -9.84 17.33
C GLY A 161 6.33 -11.32 16.92
N ALA A 162 6.67 -12.20 17.86
CA ALA A 162 6.65 -13.64 17.61
C ALA A 162 5.23 -14.18 17.46
N ASN A 163 5.05 -15.20 16.64
CA ASN A 163 3.78 -15.91 16.47
C ASN A 163 3.55 -16.97 17.57
N THR A 164 3.78 -16.56 18.81
CA THR A 164 3.55 -17.38 20.01
C THR A 164 2.55 -16.69 20.92
N SER A 165 1.92 -17.42 21.82
CA SER A 165 1.07 -16.83 22.84
C SER A 165 1.86 -15.75 23.61
N GLY A 166 1.37 -14.52 23.60
CA GLY A 166 2.05 -13.37 24.21
C GLY A 166 3.14 -12.72 23.35
N GLY A 167 3.53 -13.29 22.21
CA GLY A 167 4.66 -12.81 21.40
C GLY A 167 4.43 -11.54 20.59
N ALA A 168 3.18 -11.13 20.39
CA ALA A 168 2.83 -9.95 19.60
C ALA A 168 3.30 -8.65 20.27
N LEU A 169 3.70 -7.67 19.46
CA LEU A 169 3.98 -6.31 19.92
C LEU A 169 2.67 -5.53 20.18
N ALA A 170 2.71 -4.58 21.11
CA ALA A 170 1.58 -3.68 21.34
C ALA A 170 1.38 -2.74 20.15
N LYS A 171 2.48 -2.13 19.70
CA LYS A 171 2.50 -1.15 18.62
C LYS A 171 3.87 -1.11 17.96
N ILE A 172 3.89 -0.74 16.66
CA ILE A 172 5.12 -0.45 15.93
C ILE A 172 5.01 0.93 15.30
N GLU A 173 5.99 1.79 15.54
CA GLU A 173 6.12 3.09 14.88
C GLU A 173 7.48 3.20 14.22
N VAL A 174 7.51 3.50 12.92
CA VAL A 174 8.71 3.69 12.11
C VAL A 174 8.63 5.07 11.46
N ALA A 175 9.56 5.94 11.80
CA ALA A 175 9.56 7.32 11.29
C ALA A 175 10.06 7.42 9.84
N GLY A 176 10.94 6.52 9.44
CA GLY A 176 11.49 6.41 8.08
C GLY A 176 10.87 5.26 7.29
N ASP A 177 11.70 4.63 6.50
CA ASP A 177 11.34 3.56 5.58
C ASP A 177 11.53 2.15 6.18
N ILE A 178 10.81 1.18 5.63
CA ILE A 178 11.15 -0.23 5.76
C ILE A 178 11.70 -0.69 4.42
N VAL A 179 12.96 -1.11 4.41
CA VAL A 179 13.66 -1.54 3.19
C VAL A 179 13.98 -3.02 3.28
N LEU A 180 13.40 -3.80 2.38
CA LEU A 180 13.64 -5.24 2.26
C LEU A 180 14.40 -5.52 0.97
N ASN A 181 15.61 -6.05 1.10
CA ASN A 181 16.48 -6.33 -0.03
C ASN A 181 16.49 -7.83 -0.37
N LYS A 182 16.46 -8.16 -1.65
CA LYS A 182 16.58 -9.54 -2.20
C LYS A 182 15.63 -10.55 -1.50
N THR A 183 16.12 -11.66 -1.01
CA THR A 183 15.37 -12.74 -0.36
C THR A 183 15.00 -12.46 1.10
N SER A 184 15.18 -11.24 1.60
CA SER A 184 14.87 -10.92 2.98
C SER A 184 13.37 -10.97 3.25
N SER A 185 13.01 -11.31 4.47
CA SER A 185 11.62 -11.26 4.91
C SER A 185 11.50 -10.55 6.25
N ILE A 186 10.41 -9.82 6.40
CA ILE A 186 9.97 -9.29 7.69
C ILE A 186 8.65 -9.96 8.05
N TYR A 187 8.54 -10.41 9.29
CA TYR A 187 7.31 -10.92 9.88
C TYR A 187 6.82 -9.94 10.92
N VAL A 188 5.61 -9.48 10.78
CA VAL A 188 4.98 -8.52 11.69
C VAL A 188 3.80 -9.18 12.37
N ASN A 189 3.82 -9.21 13.72
CA ASN A 189 2.68 -9.60 14.54
C ASN A 189 2.46 -8.50 15.58
N VAL A 190 1.46 -7.68 15.38
CA VAL A 190 1.26 -6.43 16.12
C VAL A 190 -0.21 -6.19 16.40
N GLY A 191 -0.46 -5.47 17.46
CA GLY A 191 -1.76 -4.93 17.81
C GLY A 191 -2.51 -5.72 18.87
N THR A 192 -3.58 -5.11 19.32
CA THR A 192 -4.50 -5.68 20.31
C THR A 192 -5.84 -6.11 19.69
N GLY A 193 -5.97 -5.94 18.37
CA GLY A 193 -7.19 -6.21 17.61
C GLY A 193 -8.22 -5.10 17.67
N SER A 194 -7.80 -3.91 18.06
CA SER A 194 -8.63 -2.68 18.10
C SER A 194 -8.02 -1.55 17.26
N GLY A 195 -7.11 -1.88 16.35
CA GLY A 195 -6.49 -0.92 15.44
C GLY A 195 -7.52 -0.21 14.55
N SER A 196 -7.31 1.08 14.31
CA SER A 196 -8.16 1.93 13.48
C SER A 196 -7.32 3.03 12.82
N SER A 197 -7.94 3.82 11.94
CA SER A 197 -7.25 4.96 11.29
C SER A 197 -6.68 5.97 12.32
N ASP A 198 -7.36 6.15 13.44
CA ASP A 198 -6.93 7.08 14.50
C ASP A 198 -5.92 6.46 15.47
N ASN A 199 -5.96 5.13 15.61
CA ASN A 199 -5.04 4.36 16.45
C ASN A 199 -4.56 3.11 15.72
N PRO A 200 -3.69 3.23 14.71
CA PRO A 200 -3.17 2.10 13.97
C PRO A 200 -2.25 1.23 14.83
N ASP A 201 -2.26 -0.07 14.57
CA ASP A 201 -1.36 -1.02 15.23
C ASP A 201 0.10 -0.84 14.76
N MET A 202 0.27 -0.48 13.48
CA MET A 202 1.58 -0.17 12.92
C MET A 202 1.53 1.10 12.09
N VAL A 203 2.51 1.97 12.28
CA VAL A 203 2.74 3.18 11.48
C VAL A 203 4.12 3.13 10.86
N VAL A 204 4.19 3.27 9.55
CA VAL A 204 5.42 3.56 8.80
C VAL A 204 5.20 4.88 8.08
N LYS A 205 5.85 5.95 8.54
CA LYS A 205 5.67 7.28 7.92
C LYS A 205 6.31 7.38 6.54
N GLY A 206 7.38 6.62 6.33
CA GLY A 206 8.03 6.45 5.04
C GLY A 206 7.42 5.34 4.19
N ILE A 207 8.19 4.80 3.29
CA ILE A 207 7.79 3.83 2.28
C ILE A 207 8.21 2.41 2.72
N VAL A 208 7.36 1.43 2.48
CA VAL A 208 7.75 0.02 2.52
C VAL A 208 8.27 -0.34 1.13
N ASN A 209 9.59 -0.48 1.03
CA ASN A 209 10.30 -0.78 -0.20
C ASN A 209 10.72 -2.25 -0.23
N MET A 210 10.18 -3.00 -1.18
CA MET A 210 10.45 -4.42 -1.36
C MET A 210 11.13 -4.65 -2.71
N ALA A 211 12.37 -4.16 -2.84
CA ALA A 211 13.13 -4.26 -4.07
C ALA A 211 13.81 -5.62 -4.20
N GLY A 212 13.18 -6.53 -4.94
CA GLY A 212 13.79 -7.78 -5.38
C GLY A 212 14.72 -7.61 -6.57
N SER A 213 15.71 -8.49 -6.72
CA SER A 213 16.54 -8.61 -7.91
C SER A 213 16.69 -10.07 -8.31
N ASP A 214 16.78 -10.33 -9.62
CA ASP A 214 17.11 -11.65 -10.17
C ASP A 214 16.16 -12.80 -9.76
N GLY A 215 14.86 -12.55 -9.74
CA GLY A 215 13.84 -13.55 -9.42
C GLY A 215 13.74 -13.93 -7.94
N GLN A 216 14.39 -13.19 -7.07
CA GLN A 216 14.34 -13.36 -5.62
C GLN A 216 13.62 -12.19 -4.99
N ASN A 217 12.37 -12.40 -4.58
CA ASN A 217 11.52 -11.33 -4.07
C ASN A 217 11.51 -11.33 -2.54
N PRO A 218 11.69 -10.17 -1.90
CA PRO A 218 11.50 -10.02 -0.47
C PRO A 218 10.02 -10.19 -0.09
N ASN A 219 9.79 -10.51 1.18
CA ASN A 219 8.42 -10.68 1.66
C ASN A 219 8.15 -9.83 2.90
N PHE A 220 7.00 -9.19 2.91
CA PHE A 220 6.43 -8.54 4.08
C PHE A 220 5.23 -9.36 4.54
N TYR A 221 5.39 -10.06 5.66
CA TYR A 221 4.34 -10.90 6.23
C TYR A 221 3.65 -10.20 7.39
N VAL A 222 2.34 -10.12 7.34
CA VAL A 222 1.50 -9.66 8.47
C VAL A 222 0.80 -10.84 9.08
N ASN A 223 1.00 -11.02 10.37
CA ASN A 223 0.31 -12.03 11.15
C ASN A 223 -0.68 -11.35 12.10
N ASN A 224 -1.89 -11.86 12.14
CA ASN A 224 -2.99 -11.27 12.89
C ASN A 224 -3.36 -12.13 14.10
N GLN A 225 -2.42 -12.93 14.62
CA GLN A 225 -2.66 -13.76 15.78
C GLN A 225 -2.10 -13.14 17.06
N VAL A 226 -2.97 -12.85 17.99
CA VAL A 226 -2.65 -12.32 19.30
C VAL A 226 -3.18 -13.29 20.36
N ASP A 227 -2.29 -13.89 21.15
CA ASP A 227 -2.63 -14.88 22.20
C ASP A 227 -3.44 -16.10 21.70
N GLY A 228 -3.15 -16.55 20.49
CA GLY A 228 -3.91 -17.63 19.85
C GLY A 228 -5.29 -17.21 19.34
N VAL A 229 -5.67 -15.95 19.52
CA VAL A 229 -6.92 -15.39 19.01
C VAL A 229 -6.64 -14.56 17.76
N VAL A 230 -7.41 -14.82 16.72
CA VAL A 230 -7.37 -14.03 15.47
C VAL A 230 -7.91 -12.63 15.74
N LYS A 231 -7.19 -11.62 15.27
CA LYS A 231 -7.51 -10.21 15.43
C LYS A 231 -7.40 -9.47 14.12
N ASP A 232 -8.18 -8.42 13.96
CA ASP A 232 -8.01 -7.48 12.87
C ASP A 232 -6.80 -6.59 13.12
N THR A 233 -6.07 -6.24 12.07
CA THR A 233 -4.85 -5.42 12.14
C THR A 233 -4.97 -4.21 11.22
N TYR A 234 -4.62 -3.05 11.72
CA TYR A 234 -4.62 -1.80 10.96
C TYR A 234 -3.19 -1.27 10.78
N LEU A 235 -2.76 -1.21 9.53
CA LEU A 235 -1.44 -0.71 9.13
C LEU A 235 -1.59 0.62 8.41
N LYS A 236 -0.77 1.60 8.79
CA LYS A 236 -0.70 2.90 8.14
C LYS A 236 0.71 3.11 7.60
N ILE A 237 0.86 3.21 6.28
CA ILE A 237 2.14 3.27 5.61
C ILE A 237 2.19 4.39 4.57
N GLY A 238 3.36 5.04 4.43
CA GLY A 238 3.56 6.15 3.51
C GLY A 238 3.49 5.77 2.04
N GLY A 239 3.62 4.49 1.70
CA GLY A 239 3.47 3.94 0.37
C GLY A 239 4.15 2.59 0.21
N LEU A 240 3.86 1.89 -0.89
CA LEU A 240 4.45 0.59 -1.24
C LEU A 240 5.25 0.73 -2.54
N THR A 241 6.48 0.19 -2.57
CA THR A 241 7.30 0.12 -3.78
C THR A 241 7.99 -1.23 -3.92
N GLY A 242 8.45 -1.52 -5.14
CA GLY A 242 9.18 -2.75 -5.45
C GLY A 242 8.30 -3.87 -5.97
N ASN A 243 8.88 -5.07 -6.04
CA ASN A 243 8.28 -6.26 -6.65
C ASN A 243 8.19 -7.47 -5.71
N GLY A 244 8.36 -7.25 -4.41
CA GLY A 244 8.22 -8.27 -3.37
C GLY A 244 6.79 -8.72 -3.15
N SER A 245 6.57 -9.55 -2.13
CA SER A 245 5.23 -10.01 -1.74
C SER A 245 4.78 -9.39 -0.43
N PHE A 246 3.62 -8.76 -0.44
CA PHE A 246 2.90 -8.35 0.77
C PHE A 246 1.85 -9.42 1.07
N VAL A 247 2.08 -10.19 2.12
CA VAL A 247 1.25 -11.34 2.45
C VAL A 247 0.64 -11.16 3.82
N THR A 248 -0.68 -11.13 3.89
CA THR A 248 -1.38 -11.09 5.16
C THR A 248 -1.76 -12.49 5.61
N ASN A 249 -1.91 -12.62 6.94
CA ASN A 249 -2.43 -13.85 7.56
C ASN A 249 -1.55 -15.09 7.35
N TYR A 250 -0.24 -14.90 7.53
CA TYR A 250 0.67 -16.03 7.57
C TYR A 250 0.42 -16.81 8.87
N GLY A 251 -0.45 -17.80 8.79
CA GLY A 251 -0.75 -18.76 9.84
C GLY A 251 -2.06 -18.57 10.62
N SER A 252 -2.75 -17.45 10.56
CA SER A 252 -4.05 -17.24 11.24
C SER A 252 -4.83 -16.10 10.60
N CYS A 253 -6.15 -16.14 10.70
CA CYS A 253 -7.09 -15.44 9.83
C CYS A 253 -7.76 -14.26 10.54
N GLY A 254 -7.23 -13.06 10.42
CA GLY A 254 -7.92 -11.81 10.73
C GLY A 254 -8.03 -10.93 9.48
N ASN A 255 -8.73 -9.83 9.57
CA ASN A 255 -8.78 -8.84 8.51
C ASN A 255 -7.59 -7.88 8.64
N THR A 256 -7.01 -7.51 7.52
CA THR A 256 -5.94 -6.51 7.49
C THR A 256 -6.41 -5.29 6.72
N THR A 257 -6.35 -4.13 7.35
CA THR A 257 -6.52 -2.86 6.67
C THR A 257 -5.15 -2.23 6.44
N VAL A 258 -4.88 -1.84 5.19
CA VAL A 258 -3.66 -1.14 4.79
C VAL A 258 -4.04 0.25 4.30
N GLU A 259 -3.77 1.26 5.11
CA GLU A 259 -3.96 2.67 4.74
C GLU A 259 -2.67 3.25 4.17
N LEU A 260 -2.72 3.69 2.92
CA LEU A 260 -1.64 4.31 2.18
C LEU A 260 -1.72 5.83 2.32
N THR A 261 -0.66 6.44 2.82
CA THR A 261 -0.63 7.88 3.15
C THR A 261 0.45 8.63 2.37
N ASN A 262 0.66 8.27 1.12
CA ASN A 262 1.64 8.90 0.23
C ASN A 262 1.54 10.42 0.30
N ALA A 263 2.66 11.09 0.58
CA ALA A 263 2.68 12.55 0.65
C ALA A 263 2.43 13.19 -0.73
N ALA A 264 1.99 14.43 -0.74
CA ALA A 264 1.80 15.19 -1.98
C ALA A 264 3.07 15.19 -2.84
N GLY A 265 2.93 14.89 -4.13
CA GLY A 265 4.05 14.79 -5.07
C GLY A 265 4.86 13.49 -4.98
N VAL A 266 4.59 12.62 -4.02
CA VAL A 266 5.20 11.29 -3.93
C VAL A 266 4.41 10.31 -4.79
N SER A 267 5.12 9.59 -5.67
CA SER A 267 4.56 8.52 -6.48
C SER A 267 5.26 7.20 -6.14
N CYS A 268 4.50 6.25 -5.65
CA CYS A 268 4.96 4.91 -5.30
C CYS A 268 4.46 3.91 -6.32
N LYS A 269 5.36 3.06 -6.82
CA LYS A 269 5.07 2.00 -7.79
C LYS A 269 5.33 0.64 -7.15
N TYR A 270 4.29 -0.18 -7.08
CA TYR A 270 4.37 -1.52 -6.56
C TYR A 270 4.03 -2.55 -7.65
N GLU A 271 4.95 -3.46 -7.91
CA GLU A 271 4.88 -4.46 -8.99
C GLU A 271 4.79 -5.90 -8.45
N GLY A 272 4.68 -6.03 -7.14
CA GLY A 272 4.67 -7.31 -6.44
C GLY A 272 3.28 -7.90 -6.24
N PHE A 273 3.18 -8.80 -5.26
CA PHE A 273 1.94 -9.49 -4.91
C PHE A 273 1.34 -8.93 -3.63
N ILE A 274 0.04 -8.70 -3.61
CA ILE A 274 -0.72 -8.51 -2.38
C ILE A 274 -1.73 -9.65 -2.30
N LYS A 275 -1.60 -10.46 -1.28
CA LYS A 275 -2.46 -11.64 -1.11
C LYS A 275 -2.69 -11.98 0.35
N THR A 276 -3.77 -12.68 0.61
CA THR A 276 -4.01 -13.40 1.86
C THR A 276 -3.75 -14.89 1.69
N ASN A 277 -3.21 -15.53 2.71
CA ASN A 277 -3.01 -16.98 2.72
C ASN A 277 -4.22 -17.75 3.26
N SER A 278 -5.31 -17.08 3.61
CA SER A 278 -6.49 -17.73 4.19
C SER A 278 -7.76 -17.25 3.49
N GLU A 279 -8.63 -18.18 3.18
CA GLU A 279 -9.95 -17.93 2.59
C GLU A 279 -10.92 -17.18 3.55
N ASN A 280 -10.63 -17.22 4.85
CA ASN A 280 -11.46 -16.59 5.89
C ASN A 280 -10.93 -15.20 6.31
N SER A 281 -10.01 -14.62 5.55
CA SER A 281 -9.42 -13.33 5.86
C SER A 281 -9.57 -12.38 4.69
N SER A 282 -9.61 -11.09 4.99
CA SER A 282 -9.75 -10.04 4.01
C SER A 282 -8.60 -9.03 4.08
N ILE A 283 -8.32 -8.39 2.94
CA ILE A 283 -7.45 -7.23 2.87
C ILE A 283 -8.28 -6.07 2.34
N LYS A 284 -8.38 -5.00 3.12
CA LYS A 284 -8.89 -3.70 2.64
C LYS A 284 -7.70 -2.76 2.41
N VAL A 285 -7.63 -2.16 1.23
CA VAL A 285 -6.65 -1.12 0.91
C VAL A 285 -7.35 0.23 0.86
N ILE A 286 -6.81 1.21 1.57
CA ILE A 286 -7.32 2.58 1.64
C ILE A 286 -6.26 3.52 1.10
N MET A 287 -6.57 4.30 0.08
CA MET A 287 -5.75 5.43 -0.35
C MET A 287 -6.23 6.70 0.35
N ASN A 288 -5.43 7.22 1.26
CA ASN A 288 -5.76 8.41 2.06
C ASN A 288 -4.64 9.47 2.02
N GLY A 289 -3.57 9.23 1.27
CA GLY A 289 -2.50 10.20 1.03
C GLY A 289 -2.81 11.11 -0.16
N GLU A 290 -2.11 12.23 -0.29
CA GLU A 290 -2.28 13.19 -1.38
C GLU A 290 -1.45 12.86 -2.62
N GLY A 291 -0.55 11.89 -2.52
CA GLY A 291 0.31 11.42 -3.61
C GLY A 291 -0.36 10.37 -4.50
N THR A 292 0.47 9.57 -5.16
CA THR A 292 0.02 8.49 -6.05
C THR A 292 0.55 7.13 -5.59
N GLN A 293 -0.32 6.15 -5.56
CA GLN A 293 0.05 4.75 -5.42
C GLN A 293 -0.37 3.99 -6.67
N SER A 294 0.59 3.37 -7.35
CA SER A 294 0.36 2.55 -8.54
C SER A 294 0.57 1.07 -8.21
N PHE A 295 -0.39 0.24 -8.54
CA PHE A 295 -0.31 -1.22 -8.50
C PHE A 295 -0.19 -1.76 -9.92
N LEU A 296 1.00 -2.22 -10.28
CA LEU A 296 1.39 -2.57 -11.66
C LEU A 296 1.99 -3.98 -11.73
N PRO A 297 1.18 -5.03 -11.85
CA PRO A 297 1.72 -6.37 -11.96
C PRO A 297 2.58 -6.52 -13.23
N THR A 298 3.79 -7.03 -13.08
CA THR A 298 4.72 -7.18 -14.20
C THR A 298 4.48 -8.44 -15.01
N TRP A 299 3.82 -9.45 -14.44
CA TRP A 299 3.54 -10.74 -15.09
C TRP A 299 2.43 -11.49 -14.37
N ALA A 300 1.61 -12.24 -15.10
CA ALA A 300 0.44 -12.99 -14.61
C ALA A 300 -0.55 -12.13 -13.79
N PRO A 301 -1.24 -11.18 -14.42
CA PRO A 301 -2.10 -10.21 -13.73
C PRO A 301 -3.20 -10.82 -12.88
N ASP A 302 -3.68 -12.00 -13.21
CA ASP A 302 -4.81 -12.67 -12.55
C ASP A 302 -4.52 -13.13 -11.11
N LEU A 303 -3.25 -13.10 -10.68
CA LEU A 303 -2.82 -13.64 -9.39
C LEU A 303 -2.23 -12.60 -8.43
N HIS A 304 -2.07 -11.35 -8.87
CA HIS A 304 -1.20 -10.41 -8.16
C HIS A 304 -1.88 -9.62 -7.05
N PHE A 305 -3.14 -9.21 -7.22
CA PHE A 305 -3.83 -8.40 -6.24
C PHE A 305 -5.15 -9.06 -5.85
N SER A 306 -5.26 -9.45 -4.59
CA SER A 306 -6.48 -9.98 -4.01
C SER A 306 -6.88 -9.09 -2.84
N PHE A 307 -7.59 -8.00 -3.14
CA PHE A 307 -8.24 -7.16 -2.15
C PHE A 307 -9.67 -7.64 -1.96
N ASN A 308 -10.18 -7.51 -0.74
CA ASN A 308 -11.59 -7.72 -0.44
C ASN A 308 -12.33 -6.39 -0.25
N GLY A 309 -11.61 -5.28 -0.38
CA GLY A 309 -12.14 -3.92 -0.37
C GLY A 309 -11.09 -2.90 -0.79
N LEU A 310 -11.53 -1.89 -1.53
CA LEU A 310 -10.73 -0.77 -1.97
C LEU A 310 -11.45 0.52 -1.60
N GLU A 311 -10.77 1.43 -0.92
CA GLU A 311 -11.32 2.75 -0.62
C GLU A 311 -10.37 3.84 -1.10
N VAL A 312 -10.89 4.83 -1.84
CA VAL A 312 -10.11 5.98 -2.29
C VAL A 312 -10.69 7.24 -1.66
N ARG A 313 -9.95 7.81 -0.71
CA ARG A 313 -10.33 9.02 0.05
C ARG A 313 -9.66 10.27 -0.51
N LYS A 314 -8.37 10.15 -0.88
CA LYS A 314 -7.54 11.26 -1.37
C LYS A 314 -6.52 10.76 -2.37
N GLY A 315 -5.82 11.70 -3.06
CA GLY A 315 -4.76 11.41 -4.00
C GLY A 315 -5.18 10.54 -5.17
N THR A 316 -4.26 9.75 -5.69
CA THR A 316 -4.51 8.88 -6.84
C THR A 316 -4.14 7.43 -6.55
N MET A 317 -5.10 6.54 -6.74
CA MET A 317 -4.90 5.10 -6.78
C MET A 317 -4.92 4.64 -8.23
N GLU A 318 -3.78 4.21 -8.75
CA GLU A 318 -3.66 3.64 -10.10
C GLU A 318 -3.64 2.13 -10.03
N ILE A 319 -4.56 1.46 -10.72
CA ILE A 319 -4.65 0.00 -10.75
C ILE A 319 -4.55 -0.48 -12.20
N PHE A 320 -3.59 -1.36 -12.45
CA PHE A 320 -3.42 -2.05 -13.71
C PHE A 320 -4.25 -3.33 -13.74
N SER A 321 -4.82 -3.58 -14.88
CA SER A 321 -5.77 -4.60 -15.30
C SER A 321 -5.81 -5.95 -14.57
N VAL A 322 -7.01 -6.52 -14.50
CA VAL A 322 -7.39 -7.87 -14.05
C VAL A 322 -7.20 -8.12 -12.55
N ALA A 323 -7.34 -7.07 -11.74
CA ALA A 323 -7.44 -7.23 -10.29
C ALA A 323 -8.91 -7.40 -9.89
N SER A 324 -9.19 -8.30 -8.96
CA SER A 324 -10.46 -8.32 -8.24
C SER A 324 -10.26 -7.64 -6.90
N VAL A 325 -11.04 -6.58 -6.63
CA VAL A 325 -10.83 -5.71 -5.47
C VAL A 325 -11.99 -5.71 -4.47
N GLY A 326 -12.98 -6.60 -4.64
CA GLY A 326 -14.18 -6.63 -3.79
C GLY A 326 -14.99 -5.32 -3.89
N ASP A 327 -15.53 -4.85 -2.78
CA ASP A 327 -16.25 -3.58 -2.75
C ASP A 327 -15.32 -2.39 -2.96
N ILE A 328 -15.76 -1.43 -3.76
CA ILE A 328 -15.05 -0.18 -4.04
C ILE A 328 -15.82 0.97 -3.41
N GLU A 329 -15.14 1.74 -2.56
CA GLU A 329 -15.65 2.97 -1.95
C GLU A 329 -14.88 4.17 -2.51
N LEU A 330 -15.53 5.05 -3.27
CA LEU A 330 -14.94 6.28 -3.77
C LEU A 330 -15.54 7.46 -3.01
N THR A 331 -14.82 7.90 -1.98
CA THR A 331 -15.25 8.98 -1.07
C THR A 331 -14.51 10.28 -1.31
N GLY A 332 -13.52 10.26 -2.23
CA GLY A 332 -12.71 11.38 -2.69
C GLY A 332 -11.60 10.90 -3.62
N GLY A 333 -10.61 11.73 -3.90
CA GLY A 333 -9.45 11.34 -4.69
C GLY A 333 -9.78 10.88 -6.13
N ASN A 334 -8.86 10.09 -6.68
CA ASN A 334 -8.90 9.59 -8.05
C ASN A 334 -8.62 8.10 -8.13
N LEU A 335 -9.56 7.31 -8.61
CA LEU A 335 -9.34 5.92 -9.01
C LEU A 335 -9.01 5.89 -10.49
N LYS A 336 -7.75 5.56 -10.83
CA LYS A 336 -7.30 5.50 -12.21
C LYS A 336 -7.14 4.05 -12.66
N ILE A 337 -7.94 3.68 -13.64
CA ILE A 337 -7.89 2.35 -14.25
C ILE A 337 -6.91 2.41 -15.42
N MET A 338 -5.78 1.75 -15.26
CA MET A 338 -4.68 1.79 -16.21
C MET A 338 -4.73 0.57 -17.11
N GLY A 339 -4.54 0.79 -18.41
CA GLY A 339 -4.43 -0.26 -19.39
C GLY A 339 -3.23 -0.12 -20.28
N ALA A 340 -2.52 -1.21 -20.50
CA ALA A 340 -1.44 -1.25 -21.46
C ALA A 340 -1.93 -1.90 -22.76
N TYR A 341 -2.37 -1.09 -23.69
CA TYR A 341 -2.67 -1.59 -25.03
C TYR A 341 -1.41 -1.89 -25.88
N ALA A 342 -0.25 -1.37 -25.54
CA ALA A 342 0.85 -1.36 -26.49
C ALA A 342 2.23 -1.76 -25.94
N GLN A 343 2.44 -1.98 -24.66
CA GLN A 343 3.82 -2.14 -24.17
C GLN A 343 4.24 -3.54 -23.70
N TYR A 344 3.34 -4.50 -23.57
CA TYR A 344 3.69 -5.81 -22.99
C TYR A 344 3.47 -7.03 -23.87
N SER A 345 3.15 -6.89 -25.15
CA SER A 345 2.96 -8.04 -26.03
C SER A 345 4.09 -8.19 -27.03
N THR A 346 5.21 -8.79 -26.59
CA THR A 346 6.07 -9.57 -27.47
C THR A 346 5.67 -11.06 -27.48
N ASP A 347 4.69 -11.45 -26.67
CA ASP A 347 4.16 -12.81 -26.61
C ASP A 347 2.73 -12.83 -27.13
N SER A 348 2.55 -13.49 -28.29
CA SER A 348 1.28 -13.63 -29.00
C SER A 348 0.24 -14.50 -28.29
N SER A 349 0.52 -14.99 -27.09
CA SER A 349 -0.40 -15.79 -26.27
C SER A 349 -1.26 -14.98 -25.31
N PHE A 350 -0.97 -13.70 -25.10
CA PHE A 350 -1.84 -12.83 -24.27
C PHE A 350 -3.00 -12.31 -25.11
N SER A 351 -4.20 -12.80 -24.79
CA SER A 351 -5.46 -12.28 -25.30
C SER A 351 -5.53 -10.77 -24.99
N GLN A 352 -5.60 -9.94 -26.03
CA GLN A 352 -5.68 -8.48 -25.93
C GLN A 352 -7.08 -8.04 -25.49
N LYS A 353 -7.45 -8.41 -24.26
CA LYS A 353 -8.64 -7.83 -23.66
C LYS A 353 -8.32 -6.43 -23.14
N PRO A 354 -9.28 -5.49 -23.25
CA PRO A 354 -9.13 -4.19 -22.60
C PRO A 354 -8.85 -4.37 -21.11
N PRO A 355 -8.09 -3.47 -20.50
CA PRO A 355 -7.85 -3.50 -19.07
C PRO A 355 -9.17 -3.46 -18.32
N GLN A 356 -9.32 -4.36 -17.36
CA GLN A 356 -10.54 -4.51 -16.59
C GLN A 356 -10.22 -4.53 -15.12
N LEU A 357 -10.82 -3.62 -14.37
CA LEU A 357 -10.86 -3.69 -12.92
C LEU A 357 -12.17 -4.37 -12.51
N HIS A 358 -12.07 -5.47 -11.78
CA HIS A 358 -13.24 -6.18 -11.27
C HIS A 358 -13.51 -5.80 -9.81
N GLY A 359 -14.75 -5.40 -9.52
CA GLY A 359 -15.24 -5.13 -8.17
C GLY A 359 -16.58 -5.81 -7.91
N ASP A 360 -16.97 -5.88 -6.64
CA ASP A 360 -18.32 -6.34 -6.29
C ASP A 360 -19.28 -5.17 -6.43
N ASN A 361 -19.24 -4.20 -5.54
CA ASN A 361 -20.06 -3.00 -5.60
C ASN A 361 -19.17 -1.76 -5.75
N LEU A 362 -19.72 -0.69 -6.32
CA LEU A 362 -19.13 0.66 -6.23
C LEU A 362 -20.06 1.57 -5.46
N ILE A 363 -19.60 2.05 -4.31
CA ILE A 363 -20.24 3.11 -3.54
C ILE A 363 -19.55 4.43 -3.87
N TRP A 364 -20.22 5.30 -4.59
CA TRP A 364 -19.67 6.60 -5.02
C TRP A 364 -20.24 7.75 -4.23
N THR A 365 -19.40 8.40 -3.43
CA THR A 365 -19.78 9.60 -2.67
C THR A 365 -19.26 10.86 -3.34
N SER A 366 -17.96 10.86 -3.68
CA SER A 366 -17.27 11.97 -4.37
C SER A 366 -15.95 11.47 -4.98
N GLY A 367 -15.19 12.35 -5.62
CA GLY A 367 -13.97 11.99 -6.32
C GLY A 367 -14.22 11.60 -7.77
N LYS A 368 -13.19 11.11 -8.46
CA LYS A 368 -13.26 10.82 -9.89
C LYS A 368 -12.72 9.45 -10.26
N ILE A 369 -13.15 8.95 -11.40
CA ILE A 369 -12.57 7.78 -12.07
C ILE A 369 -11.88 8.26 -13.34
N SER A 370 -10.57 7.98 -13.44
CA SER A 370 -9.81 8.26 -14.67
C SER A 370 -9.75 7.00 -15.54
N VAL A 371 -10.13 7.16 -16.80
CA VAL A 371 -10.22 6.08 -17.78
C VAL A 371 -9.35 6.42 -18.99
N SER A 372 -8.50 5.50 -19.43
CA SER A 372 -7.77 5.64 -20.68
C SER A 372 -8.47 4.89 -21.82
N VAL A 373 -8.47 5.47 -23.00
CA VAL A 373 -8.94 4.84 -24.24
C VAL A 373 -7.78 4.59 -25.16
N GLY A 374 -7.80 3.45 -25.81
CA GLY A 374 -6.86 3.05 -26.84
C GLY A 374 -7.59 2.34 -27.98
N MET A 375 -6.85 1.81 -28.95
CA MET A 375 -7.39 0.94 -30.01
C MET A 375 -7.05 -0.52 -29.73
N ASP A 376 -7.96 -1.41 -30.08
CA ASP A 376 -7.66 -2.82 -30.21
C ASP A 376 -6.85 -3.12 -31.50
N GLN A 377 -6.52 -4.40 -31.73
CA GLN A 377 -5.79 -4.81 -32.95
C GLN A 377 -6.57 -4.59 -34.25
N ASP A 378 -7.88 -4.55 -34.14
CA ASP A 378 -8.78 -4.36 -35.27
C ASP A 378 -9.06 -2.88 -35.57
N GLY A 379 -8.49 -1.97 -34.74
CA GLY A 379 -8.65 -0.53 -34.84
C GLY A 379 -9.92 0.02 -34.21
N ASN A 380 -10.63 -0.79 -33.40
CA ASN A 380 -11.82 -0.31 -32.69
C ASN A 380 -11.40 0.39 -31.39
N ALA A 381 -12.08 1.46 -31.06
CA ALA A 381 -11.86 2.17 -29.80
C ALA A 381 -12.31 1.32 -28.59
N GLN A 382 -11.43 1.16 -27.61
CA GLN A 382 -11.70 0.44 -26.39
C GLN A 382 -11.24 1.25 -25.16
N ALA A 383 -12.10 1.30 -24.15
CA ALA A 383 -11.78 1.93 -22.87
C ALA A 383 -11.30 0.90 -21.84
N ALA A 384 -10.48 1.37 -20.90
CA ALA A 384 -10.33 0.66 -19.63
C ALA A 384 -11.70 0.57 -18.94
N MET A 385 -12.09 -0.61 -18.51
CA MET A 385 -13.44 -0.86 -17.99
C MET A 385 -13.44 -1.21 -16.51
N LEU A 386 -14.45 -0.73 -15.80
CA LEU A 386 -14.81 -1.19 -14.47
C LEU A 386 -15.96 -2.20 -14.58
N TYR A 387 -15.71 -3.40 -14.09
CA TYR A 387 -16.66 -4.51 -14.04
C TYR A 387 -17.16 -4.69 -12.60
N LEU A 388 -18.45 -4.49 -12.36
CA LEU A 388 -19.09 -4.74 -11.06
C LEU A 388 -20.00 -5.97 -11.18
N THR A 389 -19.75 -6.97 -10.35
CA THR A 389 -20.65 -8.12 -10.20
C THR A 389 -21.89 -7.76 -9.38
N GLY A 390 -21.80 -6.71 -8.57
CA GLY A 390 -22.89 -6.10 -7.81
C GLY A 390 -23.39 -4.79 -8.43
N ALA A 391 -23.72 -3.84 -7.59
CA ALA A 391 -24.41 -2.61 -7.94
C ALA A 391 -23.49 -1.38 -7.95
N LEU A 392 -23.91 -0.38 -8.74
CA LEU A 392 -23.45 1.00 -8.61
C LEU A 392 -24.40 1.76 -7.68
N MET A 393 -23.88 2.28 -6.56
CA MET A 393 -24.66 2.89 -5.48
C MET A 393 -24.18 4.31 -5.17
N LYS A 394 -25.09 5.21 -4.83
CA LYS A 394 -24.75 6.53 -4.28
C LYS A 394 -24.38 6.40 -2.80
N GLY A 395 -23.24 6.95 -2.43
CA GLY A 395 -22.86 7.11 -1.03
C GLY A 395 -23.56 8.31 -0.37
N GLU A 396 -23.46 8.40 0.94
CA GLU A 396 -24.03 9.52 1.69
C GLU A 396 -23.35 10.85 1.26
N GLY A 397 -24.16 11.85 0.93
CA GLY A 397 -23.66 13.14 0.43
C GLY A 397 -23.20 13.14 -1.02
N PHE A 398 -23.56 12.14 -1.81
CA PHE A 398 -23.27 12.09 -3.24
C PHE A 398 -23.66 13.39 -3.96
N THR A 399 -22.77 13.87 -4.82
CA THR A 399 -23.01 15.10 -5.60
C THR A 399 -23.00 14.83 -7.09
N LYS A 400 -21.92 14.28 -7.62
CA LYS A 400 -21.70 13.92 -9.03
C LYS A 400 -20.70 12.79 -9.14
N ALA A 401 -20.87 11.95 -10.14
CA ALA A 401 -19.92 10.94 -10.57
C ALA A 401 -19.02 11.54 -11.67
N GLU A 402 -17.79 11.88 -11.30
CA GLU A 402 -16.85 12.55 -12.20
C GLU A 402 -15.97 11.54 -12.92
N PHE A 403 -15.89 11.68 -14.26
CA PHE A 403 -14.94 10.94 -15.07
C PHE A 403 -13.88 11.87 -15.66
N GLU A 404 -12.65 11.35 -15.75
CA GLU A 404 -11.58 11.97 -16.50
C GLU A 404 -11.11 11.01 -17.59
N PHE A 405 -11.34 11.38 -18.85
CA PHE A 405 -10.91 10.57 -19.97
C PHE A 405 -9.58 11.09 -20.51
N SER A 406 -8.70 10.16 -20.85
CA SER A 406 -7.42 10.43 -21.51
C SER A 406 -7.32 9.65 -22.82
N GLY A 407 -6.57 10.19 -23.76
CA GLY A 407 -6.43 9.66 -25.12
C GLY A 407 -6.83 10.69 -26.17
N ASP A 408 -6.96 10.27 -27.42
CA ASP A 408 -7.43 11.14 -28.51
C ASP A 408 -8.95 11.20 -28.49
N VAL A 409 -9.52 12.41 -28.56
CA VAL A 409 -10.98 12.62 -28.63
C VAL A 409 -11.62 11.88 -29.82
N LEU A 410 -10.87 11.67 -30.89
CA LEU A 410 -11.35 10.94 -32.08
C LEU A 410 -11.81 9.52 -31.78
N PHE A 411 -11.32 8.90 -30.72
CA PHE A 411 -11.77 7.58 -30.26
C PHE A 411 -13.17 7.59 -29.65
N TYR A 412 -13.66 8.75 -29.25
CA TYR A 412 -14.93 8.90 -28.57
C TYR A 412 -16.03 9.53 -29.44
N LEU A 413 -15.70 9.97 -30.67
CA LEU A 413 -16.63 10.69 -31.50
C LEU A 413 -17.63 9.77 -32.18
N ASP A 414 -18.91 10.14 -32.04
CA ASP A 414 -20.06 9.50 -32.69
C ASP A 414 -20.25 7.98 -32.37
N GLU A 415 -19.42 7.40 -31.54
CA GLU A 415 -19.54 6.01 -31.06
C GLU A 415 -19.76 5.98 -29.55
N TRP A 416 -20.60 5.05 -29.12
CA TRP A 416 -20.83 4.81 -27.69
C TRP A 416 -19.84 3.78 -27.17
N ILE A 417 -18.90 4.21 -26.32
CA ILE A 417 -17.89 3.39 -25.71
C ILE A 417 -18.35 2.98 -24.31
N GLN A 418 -18.38 1.67 -24.04
CA GLN A 418 -18.66 1.16 -22.72
C GLN A 418 -17.48 1.40 -21.78
N ILE A 419 -17.74 1.96 -20.60
CA ILE A 419 -16.74 2.30 -19.59
C ILE A 419 -16.95 1.58 -18.26
N MET A 420 -18.20 1.11 -18.01
CA MET A 420 -18.53 0.38 -16.79
C MET A 420 -19.66 -0.60 -17.08
N SER A 421 -19.68 -1.73 -16.35
CA SER A 421 -20.84 -2.60 -16.24
C SER A 421 -21.15 -2.91 -14.77
N PHE A 422 -22.42 -3.17 -14.45
CA PHE A 422 -22.90 -3.42 -13.09
C PHE A 422 -24.05 -4.42 -13.13
N GLU A 423 -23.79 -5.69 -12.81
CA GLU A 423 -24.79 -6.76 -12.89
C GLU A 423 -25.95 -6.55 -11.92
N GLY A 424 -25.68 -5.97 -10.74
CA GLY A 424 -26.67 -5.63 -9.72
C GLY A 424 -27.48 -4.37 -10.01
N GLY A 425 -27.20 -3.68 -11.13
CA GLY A 425 -27.95 -2.48 -11.52
C GLY A 425 -27.36 -1.16 -10.95
N ALA A 426 -28.04 -0.06 -11.26
CA ALA A 426 -27.69 1.32 -10.84
C ALA A 426 -29.00 2.11 -10.58
N GLU A 427 -29.88 1.58 -9.74
CA GLU A 427 -31.26 2.06 -9.58
C GLU A 427 -31.35 3.54 -9.15
N ASP A 428 -30.38 4.02 -8.39
CA ASP A 428 -30.36 5.39 -7.88
C ASP A 428 -29.71 6.40 -8.84
N PHE A 429 -29.09 5.92 -9.94
CA PHE A 429 -28.39 6.78 -10.88
C PHE A 429 -29.20 7.08 -12.14
N ASP A 430 -29.12 8.32 -12.59
CA ASP A 430 -29.52 8.72 -13.93
C ASP A 430 -28.36 9.37 -14.70
N VAL A 431 -28.55 9.58 -16.01
CA VAL A 431 -27.47 10.12 -16.87
C VAL A 431 -26.99 11.50 -16.48
N SER A 432 -27.80 12.28 -15.77
CA SER A 432 -27.45 13.63 -15.32
C SER A 432 -26.51 13.60 -14.10
N ASP A 433 -26.36 12.48 -13.44
CA ASP A 433 -25.42 12.32 -12.33
C ASP A 433 -23.95 12.25 -12.79
N PHE A 434 -23.72 11.89 -14.06
CA PHE A 434 -22.39 11.74 -14.61
C PHE A 434 -21.90 13.01 -15.29
N VAL A 435 -20.64 13.36 -15.03
CA VAL A 435 -19.93 14.46 -15.67
C VAL A 435 -18.54 14.01 -16.08
N ALA A 436 -17.97 14.64 -17.09
CA ALA A 436 -16.61 14.36 -17.53
C ALA A 436 -15.89 15.63 -17.97
N ASN A 437 -14.56 15.54 -18.06
CA ASN A 437 -13.71 16.57 -18.65
C ASN A 437 -14.12 16.84 -20.12
N THR A 438 -13.85 18.04 -20.58
CA THR A 438 -13.97 18.41 -21.98
C THR A 438 -12.62 18.21 -22.69
N PHE A 439 -12.67 17.95 -24.01
CA PHE A 439 -11.47 17.96 -24.85
C PHE A 439 -11.36 19.30 -25.56
N ASN A 440 -10.30 20.05 -25.28
CA ASN A 440 -9.96 21.34 -25.91
C ASN A 440 -11.11 22.37 -25.90
N ASP A 441 -12.02 22.31 -24.91
CA ASP A 441 -13.23 23.12 -24.81
C ASP A 441 -14.20 23.04 -26.02
N GLU A 442 -13.89 22.18 -26.98
CA GLU A 442 -14.68 21.99 -28.21
C GLU A 442 -15.61 20.77 -28.14
N TRP A 443 -15.32 19.82 -27.27
CA TRP A 443 -16.02 18.55 -27.20
C TRP A 443 -16.52 18.25 -25.80
N GLY A 444 -17.83 18.01 -25.66
CA GLY A 444 -18.51 17.67 -24.41
C GLY A 444 -18.94 16.21 -24.37
N ALA A 445 -18.80 15.60 -23.18
CA ALA A 445 -19.24 14.24 -22.93
C ALA A 445 -20.74 14.11 -22.85
N LYS A 446 -21.29 13.03 -23.38
CA LYS A 446 -22.64 12.54 -23.14
C LYS A 446 -22.59 11.12 -22.62
N PHE A 447 -23.48 10.83 -21.69
CA PHE A 447 -23.60 9.49 -21.09
C PHE A 447 -24.93 8.85 -21.44
N LYS A 448 -24.97 7.51 -21.45
CA LYS A 448 -26.19 6.71 -21.42
C LYS A 448 -26.01 5.50 -20.51
N ILE A 449 -27.07 5.11 -19.85
CA ILE A 449 -27.18 3.82 -19.19
C ILE A 449 -28.04 2.92 -20.07
N ASP A 450 -27.53 1.75 -20.40
CA ASP A 450 -28.22 0.77 -21.24
C ASP A 450 -27.78 -0.64 -20.85
N ASN A 451 -28.73 -1.56 -20.62
CA ASN A 451 -28.46 -2.96 -20.27
C ASN A 451 -27.47 -3.16 -19.14
N ASN A 452 -27.63 -2.46 -18.02
CA ASN A 452 -26.72 -2.48 -16.86
C ASN A 452 -25.28 -2.10 -17.20
N ALA A 453 -25.10 -1.19 -18.14
CA ALA A 453 -23.80 -0.66 -18.50
C ALA A 453 -23.87 0.86 -18.71
N LEU A 454 -22.76 1.52 -18.40
CA LEU A 454 -22.56 2.94 -18.63
C LEU A 454 -21.67 3.13 -19.86
N TYR A 455 -22.14 4.00 -20.76
CA TYR A 455 -21.44 4.36 -21.99
C TYR A 455 -21.19 5.86 -22.03
N VAL A 456 -20.13 6.24 -22.73
CA VAL A 456 -19.78 7.62 -23.01
C VAL A 456 -19.59 7.82 -24.51
N THR A 457 -19.93 9.00 -25.00
CA THR A 457 -19.56 9.54 -26.32
C THR A 457 -19.26 11.03 -26.18
N TYR A 458 -18.52 11.58 -27.14
CA TYR A 458 -18.27 13.02 -27.20
C TYR A 458 -18.90 13.63 -28.42
N THR A 459 -19.45 14.81 -28.25
CA THR A 459 -20.07 15.62 -29.32
C THR A 459 -19.52 17.04 -29.29
N ALA A 460 -19.45 17.67 -30.45
CA ALA A 460 -19.00 19.04 -30.53
C ALA A 460 -19.89 19.96 -29.67
N ILE A 461 -19.28 20.83 -28.90
CA ILE A 461 -19.94 21.89 -28.14
C ILE A 461 -20.26 23.01 -29.19
N PRO A 462 -21.51 23.38 -29.40
CA PRO A 462 -21.83 24.45 -30.33
C PRO A 462 -21.11 25.74 -29.93
N GLU A 463 -20.34 26.31 -30.85
CA GLU A 463 -19.73 27.63 -30.61
C GLU A 463 -20.78 28.64 -30.15
N PRO A 464 -20.47 29.50 -29.16
CA PRO A 464 -21.40 30.56 -28.72
C PRO A 464 -21.89 31.42 -29.87
N ALA A 465 -21.06 31.66 -30.88
CA ALA A 465 -21.42 32.38 -32.09
C ALA A 465 -22.45 31.63 -32.97
N ALA A 466 -22.32 30.30 -33.09
CA ALA A 466 -23.27 29.47 -33.83
C ALA A 466 -24.61 29.38 -33.10
N ALA A 467 -24.58 29.21 -31.76
CA ALA A 467 -25.81 29.24 -30.93
C ALA A 467 -26.51 30.62 -31.00
N ALA A 468 -25.74 31.71 -30.95
CA ALA A 468 -26.28 33.07 -31.13
C ALA A 468 -26.84 33.29 -32.51
N ALA A 469 -26.22 32.76 -33.56
CA ALA A 469 -26.72 32.86 -34.95
C ALA A 469 -28.04 32.08 -35.10
N VAL A 470 -28.17 30.88 -34.56
CA VAL A 470 -29.41 30.10 -34.60
C VAL A 470 -30.53 30.82 -33.82
N LEU A 471 -30.24 31.33 -32.62
CA LEU A 471 -31.21 32.14 -31.86
C LEU A 471 -31.58 33.42 -32.58
N GLY A 472 -30.62 34.08 -33.23
CA GLY A 472 -30.84 35.25 -34.08
C GLY A 472 -31.76 34.96 -35.26
N ILE A 473 -31.55 33.86 -35.96
CA ILE A 473 -32.40 33.40 -37.07
C ILE A 473 -33.83 33.12 -36.57
N PHE A 474 -33.94 32.41 -35.42
CA PHE A 474 -35.25 32.15 -34.83
C PHE A 474 -35.98 33.44 -34.43
N ALA A 475 -35.29 34.38 -33.82
CA ALA A 475 -35.86 35.69 -33.46
C ALA A 475 -36.34 36.47 -34.69
N VAL A 476 -35.55 36.47 -35.76
CA VAL A 476 -35.92 37.10 -37.03
C VAL A 476 -37.10 36.36 -37.65
N ALA A 477 -37.16 35.05 -37.67
CA ALA A 477 -38.30 34.31 -38.20
C ALA A 477 -39.59 34.61 -37.43
N VAL A 478 -39.54 34.67 -36.10
CA VAL A 478 -40.67 35.01 -35.22
C VAL A 478 -41.13 36.42 -35.50
N MET A 479 -40.24 37.42 -35.71
CA MET A 479 -40.55 38.76 -36.04
C MET A 479 -41.25 38.90 -37.44
N LEU A 480 -40.77 38.16 -38.42
CA LEU A 480 -41.34 38.09 -39.75
C LEU A 480 -42.76 37.48 -39.73
N VAL A 481 -42.96 36.40 -38.99
CA VAL A 481 -44.29 35.79 -38.81
C VAL A 481 -45.25 36.78 -38.13
N ARG A 482 -44.82 37.46 -37.08
CA ARG A 482 -45.58 38.46 -36.37
C ARG A 482 -45.92 39.64 -37.25
N LYS A 483 -45.00 40.16 -38.08
CA LYS A 483 -45.21 41.24 -39.03
C LYS A 483 -46.21 40.85 -40.11
N ASN A 484 -46.18 39.61 -40.61
CA ASN A 484 -47.13 39.12 -41.60
C ASN A 484 -48.55 38.93 -41.04
N LEU A 485 -48.65 38.49 -39.77
CA LEU A 485 -49.92 38.39 -39.08
C LEU A 485 -50.55 39.77 -38.86
N LEU A 486 -49.76 40.77 -38.43
CA LEU A 486 -50.24 42.16 -38.26
C LEU A 486 -50.67 42.77 -39.57
N LYS A 487 -50.02 42.53 -40.70
CA LYS A 487 -50.43 42.96 -42.01
C LYS A 487 -51.77 42.36 -42.46
N LYS A 488 -52.00 41.07 -42.16
CA LYS A 488 -53.29 40.42 -42.47
C LYS A 488 -54.44 40.97 -41.61
N THR A 489 -54.20 41.34 -40.37
CA THR A 489 -55.21 41.93 -39.48
C THR A 489 -55.56 43.30 -39.90
N ASN A 490 -54.65 44.15 -40.41
CA ASN A 490 -54.90 45.46 -40.89
C ASN A 490 -55.58 45.52 -42.31
N GLN A 491 -55.72 44.39 -42.99
CA GLN A 491 -56.48 44.29 -44.25
C GLN A 491 -57.92 43.79 -44.04
N LEU A 492 -58.28 43.44 -42.81
CA LEU A 492 -59.60 42.97 -42.41
C LEU A 492 -60.46 44.04 -41.72
N PHE A 493 -59.92 45.24 -41.55
CA PHE A 493 -60.59 46.42 -41.11
C PHE A 493 -60.47 47.53 -42.21
#